data_7cd00a86e9152f49c63142d795b9deca
#
_entry.id   7cd00a86e9152f49c63142d795b9deca
#
_cell.length_a   1.000
_cell.length_b   1.000
_cell.length_c   1.000
_cell.angle_alpha   90.00
_cell.angle_beta   90.00
_cell.angle_gamma   90.00
#
_symmetry.space_group_name_H-M   'P 1'
#
loop_
_entity.id
_entity.type
_entity.pdbx_description
1 polymer ?
#
loop_
_entity_poly.entity_id
_entity_poly.type
_entity_poly.pdbx_seq_one_letter_code
_entity_poly.pdbx_strand_id
1 'polypeptide(L)'
;MHILMCNDDGILADGLRHLASYLSQYYRITVVAPANEQSAKSHALTTEVPLKLDAYNGEDENPRLYALTGTPSDCMKFGLSYLLTDDMPDLVISGINHGFNLGSDVLYSGTVSAAMESCFYGIPGLALSVERYSAERGAEMHPFIHELIDKIYVKGQFSGLLNVNFPLRGICDWDHFKMVSQGLQTYSNIIDARINSRGQDYYWLAGELDYGA
;
A
#
# COMPACT_ATOMS: atom_id res chain seq x y z
N MET A 1 14.14 4.70 -14.31
CA MET A 1 13.69 4.76 -12.91
C MET A 1 13.42 3.36 -12.41
N HIS A 2 13.83 3.05 -11.21
CA HIS A 2 13.55 1.78 -10.51
C HIS A 2 12.50 2.04 -9.43
N ILE A 3 11.42 1.28 -9.41
CA ILE A 3 10.34 1.40 -8.43
C ILE A 3 10.25 0.11 -7.61
N LEU A 4 10.27 0.24 -6.28
CA LEU A 4 9.95 -0.85 -5.36
C LEU A 4 8.47 -0.77 -5.01
N MET A 5 7.74 -1.88 -5.14
CA MET A 5 6.31 -1.92 -4.85
C MET A 5 5.97 -2.89 -3.73
N CYS A 6 4.94 -2.55 -2.96
CA CYS A 6 4.37 -3.33 -1.86
C CYS A 6 2.85 -3.15 -1.79
N ASN A 7 2.21 -3.86 -0.87
CA ASN A 7 0.84 -3.66 -0.40
C ASN A 7 0.64 -4.33 0.96
N ASP A 8 -0.55 -4.30 1.52
CA ASP A 8 -0.96 -5.10 2.69
C ASP A 8 -1.98 -6.20 2.34
N ASP A 9 -2.53 -6.22 1.14
CA ASP A 9 -3.43 -7.29 0.66
C ASP A 9 -2.68 -8.59 0.27
N GLY A 10 -1.35 -8.53 0.13
CA GLY A 10 -0.48 -9.65 -0.23
C GLY A 10 -0.05 -9.71 -1.69
N ILE A 11 0.99 -10.53 -1.96
CA ILE A 11 1.66 -10.63 -3.27
C ILE A 11 0.72 -11.04 -4.42
N LEU A 12 -0.36 -11.75 -4.13
CA LEU A 12 -1.32 -12.21 -5.14
C LEU A 12 -2.47 -11.24 -5.39
N ALA A 13 -2.54 -10.12 -4.66
CA ALA A 13 -3.61 -9.14 -4.80
C ALA A 13 -3.63 -8.49 -6.19
N ASP A 14 -4.81 -8.43 -6.79
CA ASP A 14 -5.01 -7.91 -8.14
C ASP A 14 -4.57 -6.44 -8.28
N GLY A 15 -4.84 -5.61 -7.26
CA GLY A 15 -4.45 -4.20 -7.27
C GLY A 15 -2.95 -3.99 -7.43
N LEU A 16 -2.15 -4.76 -6.70
CA LEU A 16 -0.69 -4.74 -6.79
C LEU A 16 -0.21 -5.28 -8.14
N ARG A 17 -0.68 -6.47 -8.53
CA ARG A 17 -0.21 -7.18 -9.71
C ARG A 17 -0.53 -6.45 -11.01
N HIS A 18 -1.75 -5.94 -11.14
CA HIS A 18 -2.16 -5.19 -12.33
C HIS A 18 -1.38 -3.88 -12.46
N LEU A 19 -1.19 -3.15 -11.36
CA LEU A 19 -0.40 -1.92 -11.39
C LEU A 19 1.08 -2.21 -11.70
N ALA A 20 1.68 -3.22 -11.08
CA ALA A 20 3.06 -3.61 -11.35
C ALA A 20 3.25 -4.02 -12.82
N SER A 21 2.35 -4.81 -13.38
CA SER A 21 2.35 -5.19 -14.80
C SER A 21 2.17 -3.98 -15.73
N TYR A 22 1.31 -3.03 -15.38
CA TYR A 22 1.15 -1.81 -16.17
C TYR A 22 2.40 -0.94 -16.14
N LEU A 23 2.94 -0.68 -14.95
CA LEU A 23 4.11 0.20 -14.78
C LEU A 23 5.41 -0.42 -15.30
N SER A 24 5.51 -1.76 -15.40
CA SER A 24 6.69 -2.44 -15.94
C SER A 24 6.95 -2.14 -17.43
N GLN A 25 5.97 -1.59 -18.15
CA GLN A 25 6.13 -1.11 -19.52
C GLN A 25 6.96 0.18 -19.61
N TYR A 26 7.10 0.91 -18.50
CA TYR A 26 7.74 2.24 -18.44
C TYR A 26 8.95 2.27 -17.49
N TYR A 27 8.93 1.40 -16.47
CA TYR A 27 9.90 1.42 -15.37
C TYR A 27 10.40 0.01 -15.06
N ARG A 28 11.56 -0.06 -14.44
CA ARG A 28 12.00 -1.29 -13.80
C ARG A 28 11.26 -1.45 -12.48
N ILE A 29 10.58 -2.57 -12.28
CA ILE A 29 9.73 -2.82 -11.12
C ILE A 29 10.27 -4.01 -10.33
N THR A 30 10.43 -3.81 -9.02
CA THR A 30 10.62 -4.89 -8.05
C THR A 30 9.46 -4.85 -7.07
N VAL A 31 8.83 -5.98 -6.83
CA VAL A 31 7.75 -6.13 -5.84
C VAL A 31 8.28 -6.96 -4.69
N VAL A 32 8.17 -6.44 -3.48
CA VAL A 32 8.35 -7.20 -2.23
C VAL A 32 7.10 -6.98 -1.40
N ALA A 33 6.25 -8.00 -1.30
CA ALA A 33 4.95 -7.89 -0.64
C ALA A 33 4.72 -9.05 0.33
N PRO A 34 3.80 -8.90 1.31
CA PRO A 34 3.46 -9.97 2.23
C PRO A 34 2.98 -11.23 1.50
N ALA A 35 3.39 -12.40 1.99
CA ALA A 35 2.92 -13.68 1.46
C ALA A 35 1.40 -13.88 1.67
N ASN A 36 0.84 -13.25 2.71
CA ASN A 36 -0.58 -13.27 3.06
C ASN A 36 -1.04 -11.88 3.43
N GLU A 37 -2.36 -11.65 3.39
CA GLU A 37 -2.99 -10.40 3.81
C GLU A 37 -2.57 -9.96 5.23
N GLN A 38 -2.27 -8.67 5.39
CA GLN A 38 -1.77 -8.02 6.62
C GLN A 38 -2.57 -6.74 6.95
N SER A 39 -3.87 -6.75 6.71
CA SER A 39 -4.75 -5.60 7.00
C SER A 39 -4.67 -5.14 8.45
N ALA A 40 -4.74 -3.83 8.69
CA ALA A 40 -4.72 -3.19 10.00
C ALA A 40 -3.46 -3.52 10.86
N LYS A 41 -2.33 -3.80 10.24
CA LYS A 41 -1.06 -4.04 10.95
C LYS A 41 -0.26 -2.76 11.25
N SER A 42 -0.71 -1.60 10.78
CA SER A 42 0.01 -0.35 11.01
C SER A 42 1.47 -0.45 10.53
N HIS A 43 2.39 0.21 11.22
CA HIS A 43 3.84 0.16 10.97
C HIS A 43 4.54 -0.92 11.84
N ALA A 44 3.87 -2.08 12.04
CA ALA A 44 4.41 -3.16 12.87
C ALA A 44 5.61 -3.85 12.20
N LEU A 45 6.59 -4.26 13.02
CA LEU A 45 7.76 -5.04 12.60
C LEU A 45 7.75 -6.43 13.26
N THR A 46 8.17 -7.44 12.51
CA THR A 46 8.31 -8.82 12.97
C THR A 46 9.72 -9.06 13.47
N THR A 47 9.88 -9.13 14.81
CA THR A 47 11.21 -9.29 15.45
C THR A 47 11.39 -10.62 16.17
N GLU A 48 10.31 -11.38 16.41
CA GLU A 48 10.35 -12.59 17.24
C GLU A 48 10.42 -13.89 16.44
N VAL A 49 10.16 -13.84 15.15
CA VAL A 49 10.20 -15.01 14.26
C VAL A 49 11.00 -14.68 12.99
N PRO A 50 11.65 -15.67 12.37
CA PRO A 50 12.41 -15.45 11.14
C PRO A 50 11.46 -15.15 9.97
N LEU A 51 11.88 -14.23 9.10
CA LEU A 51 11.22 -13.95 7.84
C LEU A 51 11.71 -14.92 6.75
N LYS A 52 10.82 -15.35 5.86
CA LYS A 52 11.15 -16.15 4.68
C LYS A 52 10.80 -15.38 3.44
N LEU A 53 11.70 -15.40 2.45
CA LEU A 53 11.51 -14.80 1.14
C LEU A 53 11.34 -15.91 0.11
N ASP A 54 10.28 -15.82 -0.69
CA ASP A 54 10.02 -16.69 -1.83
C ASP A 54 10.00 -15.83 -3.11
N ALA A 55 10.81 -16.20 -4.11
CA ALA A 55 10.76 -15.59 -5.44
C ALA A 55 9.63 -16.23 -6.25
N TYR A 56 8.79 -15.42 -6.88
CA TYR A 56 7.65 -15.85 -7.70
C TYR A 56 8.00 -15.94 -9.19
N ASN A 57 9.10 -15.32 -9.61
CA ASN A 57 9.57 -15.35 -11.00
C ASN A 57 11.09 -15.13 -11.04
N GLY A 58 11.68 -15.21 -12.26
CA GLY A 58 13.12 -15.08 -12.46
C GLY A 58 13.66 -13.68 -12.22
N GLU A 59 14.96 -13.57 -11.96
CA GLU A 59 15.66 -12.30 -11.72
C GLU A 59 15.67 -11.38 -12.94
N ASP A 60 15.57 -11.95 -14.15
CA ASP A 60 15.55 -11.20 -15.41
C ASP A 60 14.14 -10.71 -15.80
N GLU A 61 13.11 -11.07 -15.02
CA GLU A 61 11.72 -10.65 -15.25
C GLU A 61 11.48 -9.19 -14.84
N ASN A 62 10.52 -8.54 -15.51
CA ASN A 62 10.01 -7.24 -15.13
C ASN A 62 8.48 -7.23 -15.20
N PRO A 63 7.77 -7.18 -14.06
CA PRO A 63 8.27 -6.98 -12.70
C PRO A 63 8.92 -8.22 -12.07
N ARG A 64 9.95 -8.02 -11.21
CA ARG A 64 10.46 -9.06 -10.30
C ARG A 64 9.55 -9.15 -9.09
N LEU A 65 9.14 -10.36 -8.70
CA LEU A 65 8.13 -10.59 -7.67
C LEU A 65 8.67 -11.45 -6.53
N TYR A 66 8.60 -10.92 -5.32
CA TYR A 66 9.02 -11.60 -4.08
C TYR A 66 7.92 -11.54 -3.02
N ALA A 67 7.64 -12.68 -2.38
CA ALA A 67 6.77 -12.76 -1.21
C ALA A 67 7.61 -12.89 0.06
N LEU A 68 7.30 -12.10 1.08
CA LEU A 68 7.94 -12.16 2.39
C LEU A 68 6.92 -12.56 3.46
N THR A 69 7.29 -13.48 4.37
CA THR A 69 6.43 -13.84 5.51
C THR A 69 6.48 -12.78 6.61
N GLY A 70 6.02 -11.57 6.32
CA GLY A 70 6.08 -10.43 7.23
C GLY A 70 5.00 -9.40 6.95
N THR A 71 5.07 -8.29 7.66
CA THR A 71 4.21 -7.12 7.46
C THR A 71 4.65 -6.33 6.22
N PRO A 72 3.83 -5.37 5.73
CA PRO A 72 4.26 -4.46 4.68
C PRO A 72 5.54 -3.66 5.03
N SER A 73 5.68 -3.25 6.29
CA SER A 73 6.88 -2.56 6.77
C SER A 73 8.11 -3.47 6.78
N ASP A 74 7.95 -4.76 7.13
CA ASP A 74 9.02 -5.76 7.01
C ASP A 74 9.46 -5.92 5.55
N CYS A 75 8.49 -5.97 4.62
CA CYS A 75 8.77 -6.09 3.18
C CYS A 75 9.61 -4.92 2.68
N MET A 76 9.25 -3.70 3.06
CA MET A 76 10.01 -2.52 2.66
C MET A 76 11.37 -2.46 3.32
N LYS A 77 11.45 -2.75 4.62
CA LYS A 77 12.72 -2.80 5.34
C LYS A 77 13.65 -3.86 4.74
N PHE A 78 13.14 -5.05 4.44
CA PHE A 78 13.90 -6.11 3.78
C PHE A 78 14.35 -5.70 2.37
N GLY A 79 13.44 -5.15 1.57
CA GLY A 79 13.74 -4.66 0.23
C GLY A 79 14.85 -3.62 0.22
N LEU A 80 14.75 -2.61 1.08
CA LEU A 80 15.65 -1.46 1.11
C LEU A 80 16.98 -1.72 1.85
N SER A 81 16.98 -2.61 2.89
CA SER A 81 18.17 -2.85 3.70
C SER A 81 18.96 -4.09 3.29
N TYR A 82 18.41 -4.96 2.45
CA TYR A 82 19.04 -6.23 2.10
C TYR A 82 18.97 -6.56 0.61
N LEU A 83 17.76 -6.56 0.02
CA LEU A 83 17.60 -7.06 -1.35
C LEU A 83 18.14 -6.09 -2.42
N LEU A 84 17.98 -4.79 -2.21
CA LEU A 84 18.27 -3.74 -3.19
C LEU A 84 19.38 -2.77 -2.74
N THR A 85 20.25 -3.18 -1.84
CA THR A 85 21.33 -2.30 -1.31
C THR A 85 22.29 -1.76 -2.37
N ASP A 86 22.55 -2.55 -3.42
CA ASP A 86 23.43 -2.17 -4.52
C ASP A 86 22.65 -1.54 -5.69
N ASP A 87 21.32 -1.46 -5.59
CA ASP A 87 20.42 -1.01 -6.65
C ASP A 87 19.15 -0.36 -6.07
N MET A 88 19.35 0.66 -5.26
CA MET A 88 18.28 1.35 -4.53
C MET A 88 17.20 1.89 -5.47
N PRO A 89 15.92 1.77 -5.11
CA PRO A 89 14.83 2.32 -5.91
C PRO A 89 14.79 3.85 -5.83
N ASP A 90 14.28 4.46 -6.88
CA ASP A 90 14.05 5.91 -6.96
C ASP A 90 12.71 6.31 -6.30
N LEU A 91 11.77 5.37 -6.17
CA LEU A 91 10.42 5.56 -5.63
C LEU A 91 9.92 4.27 -5.01
N VAL A 92 9.19 4.37 -3.90
CA VAL A 92 8.39 3.27 -3.35
C VAL A 92 6.92 3.54 -3.60
N ILE A 93 6.20 2.54 -4.13
CA ILE A 93 4.74 2.57 -4.29
C ILE A 93 4.12 1.46 -3.46
N SER A 94 3.14 1.80 -2.62
CA SER A 94 2.35 0.83 -1.86
C SER A 94 0.89 0.88 -2.26
N GLY A 95 0.32 -0.27 -2.60
CA GLY A 95 -1.07 -0.42 -3.05
C GLY A 95 -1.16 -1.20 -4.39
N ILE A 96 -2.30 -1.17 -5.08
CA ILE A 96 -3.51 -0.36 -4.78
C ILE A 96 -4.32 -1.09 -3.72
N ASN A 97 -4.53 -0.45 -2.57
CA ASN A 97 -5.32 -0.98 -1.47
C ASN A 97 -6.81 -1.03 -1.80
N HIS A 98 -7.47 -2.12 -1.39
CA HIS A 98 -8.93 -2.23 -1.42
C HIS A 98 -9.52 -1.62 -0.14
N GLY A 99 -10.05 -0.43 -0.23
CA GLY A 99 -10.52 0.42 0.87
C GLY A 99 -9.74 1.72 0.96
N PHE A 100 -10.39 2.76 1.46
CA PHE A 100 -9.74 4.05 1.68
C PHE A 100 -8.75 4.02 2.86
N ASN A 101 -7.72 4.84 2.76
CA ASN A 101 -6.83 5.20 3.85
C ASN A 101 -6.95 6.72 4.09
N LEU A 102 -7.92 7.14 4.90
CA LEU A 102 -8.30 8.52 5.15
C LEU A 102 -8.25 8.84 6.64
N GLY A 103 -8.12 10.12 6.96
CA GLY A 103 -8.18 10.60 8.33
C GLY A 103 -7.24 9.86 9.28
N SER A 104 -7.72 9.50 10.47
CA SER A 104 -6.96 8.73 11.47
C SER A 104 -6.66 7.30 11.06
N ASP A 105 -7.39 6.71 10.09
CA ASP A 105 -7.14 5.34 9.63
C ASP A 105 -5.78 5.18 8.93
N VAL A 106 -5.22 6.27 8.44
CA VAL A 106 -3.84 6.34 7.94
C VAL A 106 -2.83 5.76 8.95
N LEU A 107 -3.07 5.93 10.27
CA LEU A 107 -2.19 5.42 11.33
C LEU A 107 -2.24 3.89 11.49
N TYR A 108 -3.32 3.26 11.05
CA TYR A 108 -3.50 1.80 11.10
C TYR A 108 -3.21 1.11 9.77
N SER A 109 -2.98 1.87 8.71
CA SER A 109 -2.79 1.38 7.35
C SER A 109 -1.41 0.75 7.15
N GLY A 110 -1.39 -0.52 6.76
CA GLY A 110 -0.18 -1.20 6.28
C GLY A 110 0.31 -0.63 4.94
N THR A 111 -0.63 -0.25 4.05
CA THR A 111 -0.32 0.38 2.76
C THR A 111 0.43 1.71 2.95
N VAL A 112 -0.09 2.61 3.81
CA VAL A 112 0.56 3.90 4.05
C VAL A 112 1.88 3.72 4.78
N SER A 113 1.95 2.79 5.73
CA SER A 113 3.16 2.51 6.51
C SER A 113 4.30 1.97 5.63
N ALA A 114 4.00 1.11 4.65
CA ALA A 114 5.01 0.63 3.69
C ALA A 114 5.59 1.79 2.87
N ALA A 115 4.74 2.68 2.35
CA ALA A 115 5.23 3.85 1.63
C ALA A 115 5.99 4.83 2.54
N MET A 116 5.61 4.93 3.82
CA MET A 116 6.29 5.76 4.81
C MET A 116 7.68 5.21 5.17
N GLU A 117 7.85 3.89 5.22
CA GLU A 117 9.15 3.26 5.54
C GLU A 117 10.25 3.75 4.58
N SER A 118 9.94 3.96 3.30
CA SER A 118 10.93 4.45 2.33
C SER A 118 11.48 5.84 2.65
N CYS A 119 10.66 6.70 3.28
CA CYS A 119 11.07 8.04 3.65
C CYS A 119 12.23 8.03 4.68
N PHE A 120 12.35 6.99 5.52
CA PHE A 120 13.47 6.82 6.44
C PHE A 120 14.80 6.52 5.73
N TYR A 121 14.73 6.09 4.47
CA TYR A 121 15.88 5.88 3.59
C TYR A 121 16.12 7.05 2.62
N GLY A 122 15.37 8.15 2.77
CA GLY A 122 15.44 9.31 1.88
C GLY A 122 14.82 9.07 0.50
N ILE A 123 14.03 7.99 0.33
CA ILE A 123 13.35 7.63 -0.90
C ILE A 123 11.89 8.09 -0.80
N PRO A 124 11.35 8.80 -1.81
CA PRO A 124 9.96 9.22 -1.80
C PRO A 124 9.00 8.03 -1.81
N GLY A 125 7.83 8.20 -1.17
CA GLY A 125 6.78 7.20 -1.07
C GLY A 125 5.47 7.65 -1.70
N LEU A 126 4.74 6.69 -2.30
CA LEU A 126 3.41 6.87 -2.85
C LEU A 126 2.49 5.75 -2.35
N ALA A 127 1.52 6.09 -1.50
CA ALA A 127 0.47 5.17 -1.08
C ALA A 127 -0.77 5.38 -1.95
N LEU A 128 -1.32 4.28 -2.47
CA LEU A 128 -2.46 4.27 -3.38
C LEU A 128 -3.60 3.43 -2.81
N SER A 129 -4.78 4.01 -2.73
CA SER A 129 -5.99 3.33 -2.24
C SER A 129 -7.17 3.64 -3.13
N VAL A 130 -8.11 2.70 -3.25
CA VAL A 130 -9.38 2.89 -3.94
C VAL A 130 -10.50 2.32 -3.09
N GLU A 131 -11.66 2.94 -3.09
CA GLU A 131 -12.81 2.49 -2.30
C GLU A 131 -13.12 1.00 -2.50
N ARG A 132 -13.10 0.55 -3.76
CA ARG A 132 -13.19 -0.86 -4.15
C ARG A 132 -12.42 -1.09 -5.43
N TYR A 133 -11.44 -1.98 -5.39
CA TYR A 133 -10.67 -2.35 -6.56
C TYR A 133 -11.46 -3.30 -7.48
N SER A 134 -11.39 -3.05 -8.78
CA SER A 134 -11.73 -3.99 -9.86
C SER A 134 -10.74 -3.78 -11.01
N ALA A 135 -10.63 -4.76 -11.91
CA ALA A 135 -9.75 -4.66 -13.07
C ALA A 135 -10.12 -3.48 -13.97
N GLU A 136 -11.44 -3.22 -14.16
CA GLU A 136 -11.93 -2.09 -14.94
C GLU A 136 -11.54 -0.76 -14.29
N ARG A 137 -11.73 -0.63 -12.97
CA ARG A 137 -11.34 0.58 -12.24
C ARG A 137 -9.83 0.77 -12.26
N GLY A 138 -9.05 -0.30 -12.14
CA GLY A 138 -7.60 -0.28 -12.31
C GLY A 138 -7.20 0.28 -13.68
N ALA A 139 -7.79 -0.21 -14.76
CA ALA A 139 -7.50 0.26 -16.12
C ALA A 139 -7.78 1.76 -16.32
N GLU A 140 -8.77 2.33 -15.62
CA GLU A 140 -9.04 3.78 -15.63
C GLU A 140 -8.00 4.58 -14.81
N MET A 141 -7.50 4.01 -13.71
CA MET A 141 -6.57 4.69 -12.80
C MET A 141 -5.11 4.63 -13.25
N HIS A 142 -4.67 3.52 -13.85
CA HIS A 142 -3.26 3.28 -14.15
C HIS A 142 -2.61 4.38 -15.03
N PRO A 143 -3.26 4.88 -16.10
CA PRO A 143 -2.70 5.99 -16.89
C PRO A 143 -2.47 7.25 -16.07
N PHE A 144 -3.42 7.60 -15.20
CA PHE A 144 -3.29 8.76 -14.32
C PHE A 144 -2.20 8.56 -13.26
N ILE A 145 -2.07 7.35 -12.70
CA ILE A 145 -0.99 7.02 -11.76
C ILE A 145 0.37 7.18 -12.44
N HIS A 146 0.53 6.70 -13.68
CA HIS A 146 1.76 6.91 -14.44
C HIS A 146 2.05 8.40 -14.67
N GLU A 147 1.05 9.19 -15.07
CA GLU A 147 1.19 10.64 -15.24
C GLU A 147 1.53 11.35 -13.93
N LEU A 148 0.95 10.91 -12.80
CA LEU A 148 1.23 11.42 -11.46
C LEU A 148 2.68 11.18 -11.08
N ILE A 149 3.19 9.95 -11.33
CA ILE A 149 4.60 9.61 -11.10
C ILE A 149 5.51 10.55 -11.91
N ASP A 150 5.25 10.69 -13.19
CA ASP A 150 6.06 11.54 -14.07
C ASP A 150 6.06 13.02 -13.63
N LYS A 151 4.88 13.57 -13.35
CA LYS A 151 4.77 14.98 -12.97
C LYS A 151 5.31 15.30 -11.58
N ILE A 152 5.00 14.46 -10.58
CA ILE A 152 5.32 14.75 -9.18
C ILE A 152 6.73 14.30 -8.82
N TYR A 153 7.12 13.08 -9.21
CA TYR A 153 8.38 12.49 -8.74
C TYR A 153 9.50 12.69 -9.76
N VAL A 154 9.26 12.50 -11.06
CA VAL A 154 10.32 12.62 -12.08
C VAL A 154 10.60 14.09 -12.36
N LYS A 155 9.59 14.88 -12.73
CA LYS A 155 9.75 16.31 -13.09
C LYS A 155 9.70 17.23 -11.87
N GLY A 156 8.79 16.96 -10.91
CA GLY A 156 8.59 17.79 -9.73
C GLY A 156 9.59 17.55 -8.62
N GLN A 157 10.35 16.44 -8.65
CA GLN A 157 11.35 16.06 -7.64
C GLN A 157 10.81 16.07 -6.21
N PHE A 158 9.56 15.66 -6.03
CA PHE A 158 8.96 15.57 -4.71
C PHE A 158 9.65 14.48 -3.88
N SER A 159 10.00 14.78 -2.64
CA SER A 159 10.80 13.93 -1.76
C SER A 159 10.07 13.52 -0.47
N GLY A 160 8.76 13.43 -0.50
CA GLY A 160 7.95 13.08 0.67
C GLY A 160 7.06 11.86 0.44
N LEU A 161 6.12 11.67 1.35
CA LEU A 161 5.04 10.69 1.24
C LEU A 161 3.80 11.35 0.66
N LEU A 162 3.26 10.78 -0.40
CA LEU A 162 1.94 11.13 -0.93
C LEU A 162 0.97 9.98 -0.71
N ASN A 163 -0.17 10.26 -0.08
CA ASN A 163 -1.27 9.31 0.10
C ASN A 163 -2.43 9.69 -0.81
N VAL A 164 -2.72 8.87 -1.82
CA VAL A 164 -3.74 9.13 -2.85
C VAL A 164 -4.88 8.13 -2.72
N ASN A 165 -6.09 8.66 -2.62
CA ASN A 165 -7.31 7.87 -2.51
C ASN A 165 -8.22 8.13 -3.72
N PHE A 166 -8.59 7.07 -4.43
CA PHE A 166 -9.46 7.11 -5.59
C PHE A 166 -10.87 6.68 -5.22
N PRO A 167 -11.91 7.49 -5.48
CA PRO A 167 -13.29 7.06 -5.27
C PRO A 167 -13.65 5.91 -6.22
N LEU A 168 -14.70 5.15 -5.87
CA LEU A 168 -15.20 4.02 -6.68
C LEU A 168 -15.52 4.44 -8.13
N ARG A 169 -16.00 5.66 -8.30
CA ARG A 169 -16.36 6.25 -9.59
C ARG A 169 -15.81 7.66 -9.68
N GLY A 170 -15.55 8.12 -10.88
CA GLY A 170 -15.06 9.46 -11.14
C GLY A 170 -13.92 9.46 -12.15
N ILE A 171 -13.65 10.62 -12.69
CA ILE A 171 -12.62 10.84 -13.69
C ILE A 171 -11.26 10.92 -12.97
N CYS A 172 -10.27 10.20 -13.47
CA CYS A 172 -8.90 10.23 -12.98
C CYS A 172 -8.08 11.17 -13.84
N ASP A 173 -8.10 12.46 -13.51
CA ASP A 173 -7.33 13.51 -14.19
C ASP A 173 -6.93 14.63 -13.22
N TRP A 174 -6.18 15.60 -13.71
CA TRP A 174 -5.66 16.73 -12.92
C TRP A 174 -6.72 17.73 -12.48
N ASP A 175 -7.83 17.86 -13.21
CA ASP A 175 -8.90 18.80 -12.86
C ASP A 175 -9.68 18.30 -11.62
N HIS A 176 -9.70 16.96 -11.43
CA HIS A 176 -10.36 16.30 -10.31
C HIS A 176 -9.38 15.94 -9.17
N PHE A 177 -8.06 16.03 -9.40
CA PHE A 177 -7.07 15.79 -8.35
C PHE A 177 -7.02 16.96 -7.37
N LYS A 178 -7.21 16.68 -6.08
CA LYS A 178 -7.24 17.70 -5.02
C LYS A 178 -6.26 17.34 -3.91
N MET A 179 -5.39 18.30 -3.56
CA MET A 179 -4.62 18.25 -2.33
C MET A 179 -5.52 18.66 -1.17
N VAL A 180 -5.58 17.83 -0.15
CA VAL A 180 -6.43 18.06 1.03
C VAL A 180 -5.63 17.87 2.32
N SER A 181 -6.07 18.47 3.40
CA SER A 181 -5.54 18.20 4.73
C SER A 181 -6.05 16.85 5.23
N GLN A 182 -5.23 16.14 6.01
CA GLN A 182 -5.67 14.95 6.71
C GLN A 182 -6.72 15.35 7.76
N GLY A 183 -7.90 14.73 7.66
CA GLY A 183 -8.98 14.90 8.64
C GLY A 183 -8.81 14.01 9.86
N LEU A 184 -9.74 14.11 10.78
CA LEU A 184 -9.94 13.18 11.88
C LEU A 184 -11.15 12.30 11.54
N GLN A 185 -10.98 10.99 11.68
CA GLN A 185 -12.05 10.01 11.50
C GLN A 185 -12.30 9.32 12.82
N THR A 186 -13.55 9.31 13.27
CA THR A 186 -13.95 8.72 14.54
C THR A 186 -14.94 7.58 14.31
N TYR A 187 -14.98 6.64 15.25
CA TYR A 187 -15.85 5.47 15.20
C TYR A 187 -16.67 5.38 16.48
N SER A 188 -17.94 5.00 16.35
CA SER A 188 -18.80 4.60 17.47
C SER A 188 -18.91 3.07 17.53
N ASN A 189 -19.44 2.54 18.63
CA ASN A 189 -19.68 1.10 18.83
C ASN A 189 -18.46 0.20 18.53
N ILE A 190 -17.30 0.59 19.04
CA ILE A 190 -15.99 -0.02 18.69
C ILE A 190 -15.89 -1.49 19.15
N ILE A 191 -16.62 -1.90 20.17
CA ILE A 191 -16.60 -3.27 20.73
C ILE A 191 -17.96 -3.93 20.53
N ASP A 192 -17.99 -5.05 19.81
CA ASP A 192 -19.12 -5.96 19.73
C ASP A 192 -18.84 -7.17 20.64
N ALA A 193 -19.58 -7.23 21.77
CA ALA A 193 -19.44 -8.27 22.80
C ALA A 193 -20.43 -9.42 22.53
N ARG A 194 -19.92 -10.66 22.51
CA ARG A 194 -20.70 -11.88 22.26
C ARG A 194 -20.31 -12.99 23.22
N ILE A 195 -21.14 -14.03 23.27
CA ILE A 195 -20.90 -15.24 24.06
C ILE A 195 -20.80 -16.44 23.09
N ASN A 196 -19.76 -17.26 23.23
CA ASN A 196 -19.59 -18.46 22.42
C ASN A 196 -20.48 -19.64 22.94
N SER A 197 -20.50 -20.75 22.21
CA SER A 197 -21.31 -21.94 22.56
C SER A 197 -20.91 -22.63 23.88
N ARG A 198 -19.78 -22.22 24.49
CA ARG A 198 -19.31 -22.73 25.81
C ARG A 198 -19.57 -21.74 26.94
N GLY A 199 -20.32 -20.65 26.67
CA GLY A 199 -20.64 -19.64 27.68
C GLY A 199 -19.48 -18.68 28.00
N GLN A 200 -18.46 -18.56 27.14
CA GLN A 200 -17.33 -17.68 27.33
C GLN A 200 -17.54 -16.37 26.50
N ASP A 201 -17.26 -15.25 27.12
CA ASP A 201 -17.29 -13.96 26.44
C ASP A 201 -16.16 -13.85 25.40
N TYR A 202 -16.46 -13.25 24.25
CA TYR A 202 -15.48 -12.84 23.25
C TYR A 202 -15.92 -11.53 22.60
N TYR A 203 -14.98 -10.81 22.03
CA TYR A 203 -15.17 -9.45 21.57
C TYR A 203 -14.62 -9.27 20.18
N TRP A 204 -15.36 -8.57 19.33
CA TRP A 204 -14.86 -8.09 18.05
C TRP A 204 -14.55 -6.60 18.14
N LEU A 205 -13.43 -6.18 17.52
CA LEU A 205 -13.27 -4.81 17.15
C LEU A 205 -14.19 -4.55 15.97
N ALA A 206 -15.16 -3.72 16.19
CA ALA A 206 -16.14 -3.29 15.20
C ALA A 206 -16.06 -1.76 15.10
N GLY A 207 -17.08 -1.13 14.61
CA GLY A 207 -17.21 0.31 14.62
C GLY A 207 -17.96 0.79 13.40
N GLU A 208 -18.80 1.78 13.63
CA GLU A 208 -19.48 2.52 12.58
C GLU A 208 -18.81 3.88 12.47
N LEU A 209 -18.53 4.31 11.26
CA LEU A 209 -17.99 5.64 11.00
C LEU A 209 -18.94 6.69 11.55
N ASP A 210 -18.40 7.57 12.40
CA ASP A 210 -19.11 8.73 12.89
C ASP A 210 -18.80 9.91 11.96
N TYR A 211 -19.77 10.28 11.15
CA TYR A 211 -19.62 11.39 10.20
C TYR A 211 -19.79 12.77 10.85
N GLY A 212 -19.96 12.83 12.17
CA GLY A 212 -20.23 14.06 12.90
C GLY A 212 -21.61 14.65 12.55
N ALA A 213 -22.38 15.12 13.51
CA ALA A 213 -23.66 15.81 13.28
C ALA A 213 -23.44 17.25 12.83
#